data_b6c106b08741352d59fdad3c7248138e
#
_entry.id   b6c106b08741352d59fdad3c7248138e
#
_cell.length_a   1.000
_cell.length_b   1.000
_cell.length_c   1.000
_cell.angle_alpha   90.00
_cell.angle_beta   90.00
_cell.angle_gamma   90.00
#
_symmetry.space_group_name_H-M   'P 1'
#
loop_
_entity.id
_entity.type
_entity.pdbx_description
1 polymer ?
#
loop_
_entity_poly.entity_id
_entity_poly.type
_entity_poly.pdbx_seq_one_letter_code
_entity_poly.pdbx_strand_id
1 'polypeptide(L)'
;MSVEIKTGYFEDAEHVRRVVFMEEQGYENEFDEIDEAPSCIHVTIYVDGDVAGCARVFPEELEHTADTEAPASPACDFDEGIGAGETYIMGRVAVLPAYRRRGLASKVVAAADEAARDAGARLIKLHAQEYVIPLYARAGYIQIAAVDYEDEGQPHAWMARRL
;
A
#
# COMPACT_ATOMS: atom_id res chain seq x y z
N MET A 1 -22.92 5.76 -9.46
CA MET A 1 -21.58 5.13 -9.52
C MET A 1 -21.59 3.90 -8.64
N SER A 2 -21.41 2.74 -9.25
CA SER A 2 -21.30 1.47 -8.51
C SER A 2 -19.83 1.19 -8.20
N VAL A 3 -19.52 0.96 -6.93
CA VAL A 3 -18.15 0.70 -6.47
C VAL A 3 -18.08 -0.70 -5.88
N GLU A 4 -17.10 -1.49 -6.32
CA GLU A 4 -16.89 -2.84 -5.85
C GLU A 4 -15.41 -3.02 -5.49
N ILE A 5 -15.13 -3.80 -4.44
CA ILE A 5 -13.77 -4.09 -3.99
C ILE A 5 -13.56 -5.59 -4.06
N LYS A 6 -12.40 -6.00 -4.59
CA LYS A 6 -12.02 -7.42 -4.70
C LYS A 6 -10.60 -7.62 -4.19
N THR A 7 -10.29 -8.86 -3.82
CA THR A 7 -8.92 -9.26 -3.47
C THR A 7 -8.48 -10.41 -4.38
N GLY A 8 -7.17 -10.49 -4.64
CA GLY A 8 -6.58 -11.58 -5.42
C GLY A 8 -6.56 -11.39 -6.93
N TYR A 9 -6.88 -10.21 -7.42
CA TYR A 9 -6.89 -9.92 -8.88
C TYR A 9 -5.64 -9.15 -9.29
N PHE A 10 -4.51 -9.85 -9.31
CA PHE A 10 -3.21 -9.22 -9.59
C PHE A 10 -3.13 -8.59 -10.99
N GLU A 11 -3.71 -9.20 -12.01
CA GLU A 11 -3.67 -8.63 -13.37
C GLU A 11 -4.28 -7.22 -13.42
N ASP A 12 -5.39 -7.01 -12.71
CA ASP A 12 -6.03 -5.71 -12.64
C ASP A 12 -5.17 -4.72 -11.85
N ALA A 13 -4.59 -5.16 -10.74
CA ALA A 13 -3.66 -4.35 -9.96
C ALA A 13 -2.41 -4.00 -10.78
N GLU A 14 -1.88 -4.96 -11.54
CA GLU A 14 -0.73 -4.74 -12.42
C GLU A 14 -1.00 -3.63 -13.42
N HIS A 15 -2.18 -3.65 -14.05
CA HIS A 15 -2.57 -2.61 -15.00
C HIS A 15 -2.55 -1.23 -14.35
N VAL A 16 -3.17 -1.07 -13.19
CA VAL A 16 -3.20 0.21 -12.46
C VAL A 16 -1.79 0.69 -12.12
N ARG A 17 -0.97 -0.21 -11.60
CA ARG A 17 0.39 0.10 -11.17
C ARG A 17 1.28 0.48 -12.35
N ARG A 18 1.11 -0.19 -13.49
CA ARG A 18 1.85 0.14 -14.71
C ARG A 18 1.51 1.56 -15.17
N VAL A 19 0.24 1.89 -15.22
CA VAL A 19 -0.21 3.22 -15.65
C VAL A 19 0.27 4.32 -14.69
N VAL A 20 0.05 4.13 -13.38
CA VAL A 20 0.33 5.18 -12.38
C VAL A 20 1.82 5.28 -12.07
N PHE A 21 2.47 4.17 -11.77
CA PHE A 21 3.86 4.22 -11.28
C PHE A 21 4.88 4.23 -12.40
N MET A 22 4.67 3.49 -13.48
CA MET A 22 5.64 3.41 -14.56
C MET A 22 5.40 4.48 -15.62
N GLU A 23 4.20 4.61 -16.15
CA GLU A 23 3.92 5.54 -17.25
C GLU A 23 3.79 6.97 -16.75
N GLU A 24 3.07 7.20 -15.65
CA GLU A 24 2.85 8.56 -15.13
C GLU A 24 4.02 9.05 -14.28
N GLN A 25 4.52 8.23 -13.35
CA GLN A 25 5.56 8.64 -12.39
C GLN A 25 6.98 8.25 -12.81
N GLY A 26 7.13 7.37 -13.79
CA GLY A 26 8.43 7.01 -14.34
C GLY A 26 9.24 6.00 -13.51
N TYR A 27 8.63 5.28 -12.59
CA TYR A 27 9.32 4.25 -11.82
C TYR A 27 9.65 3.06 -12.71
N GLU A 28 10.87 2.49 -12.54
CA GLU A 28 11.36 1.39 -13.37
C GLU A 28 11.17 0.02 -12.71
N ASN A 29 11.36 -0.07 -11.39
CA ASN A 29 11.34 -1.34 -10.65
C ASN A 29 10.03 -1.49 -9.88
N GLU A 30 8.91 -1.43 -10.59
CA GLU A 30 7.58 -1.43 -9.97
C GLU A 30 7.18 -2.79 -9.39
N PHE A 31 7.49 -3.87 -10.11
CA PHE A 31 7.09 -5.23 -9.72
C PHE A 31 8.26 -5.95 -9.06
N ASP A 32 7.98 -6.73 -8.03
CA ASP A 32 8.99 -7.43 -7.25
C ASP A 32 8.49 -8.81 -6.80
N GLU A 33 9.35 -9.56 -6.13
CA GLU A 33 9.04 -10.91 -5.67
C GLU A 33 7.94 -10.93 -4.60
N ILE A 34 7.73 -9.82 -3.89
CA ILE A 34 6.65 -9.70 -2.90
C ILE A 34 5.29 -9.90 -3.59
N ASP A 35 5.13 -9.40 -4.81
CA ASP A 35 3.87 -9.53 -5.55
C ASP A 35 3.43 -10.97 -5.75
N GLU A 36 4.38 -11.90 -5.84
CA GLU A 36 4.11 -13.31 -6.09
C GLU A 36 3.97 -14.13 -4.79
N ALA A 37 4.28 -13.55 -3.65
CA ALA A 37 4.20 -14.27 -2.37
C ALA A 37 2.73 -14.60 -2.04
N PRO A 38 2.44 -15.85 -1.60
CA PRO A 38 1.07 -16.23 -1.24
C PRO A 38 0.45 -15.37 -0.14
N SER A 39 1.28 -14.79 0.73
CA SER A 39 0.80 -13.93 1.82
C SER A 39 0.61 -12.47 1.42
N CYS A 40 0.99 -12.09 0.19
CA CYS A 40 0.71 -10.76 -0.33
C CYS A 40 -0.74 -10.68 -0.79
N ILE A 41 -1.49 -9.71 -0.27
CA ILE A 41 -2.89 -9.51 -0.63
C ILE A 41 -2.98 -8.31 -1.56
N HIS A 42 -3.45 -8.54 -2.78
CA HIS A 42 -3.71 -7.48 -3.76
C HIS A 42 -5.18 -7.07 -3.64
N VAL A 43 -5.42 -5.78 -3.41
CA VAL A 43 -6.75 -5.19 -3.28
C VAL A 43 -7.01 -4.35 -4.51
N THR A 44 -8.17 -4.53 -5.14
CA THR A 44 -8.56 -3.75 -6.32
C THR A 44 -9.94 -3.14 -6.10
N ILE A 45 -10.15 -1.94 -6.64
CA ILE A 45 -11.43 -1.24 -6.58
C ILE A 45 -11.92 -0.98 -8.00
N TYR A 46 -13.20 -1.19 -8.21
CA TYR A 46 -13.86 -1.10 -9.51
C TYR A 46 -14.97 -0.06 -9.47
N VAL A 47 -15.09 0.69 -10.55
CA VAL A 47 -16.19 1.64 -10.76
C VAL A 47 -16.96 1.18 -11.99
N ASP A 48 -18.24 0.86 -11.78
CA ASP A 48 -19.13 0.38 -12.84
C ASP A 48 -18.52 -0.79 -13.63
N GLY A 49 -17.80 -1.67 -12.93
CA GLY A 49 -17.18 -2.87 -13.49
C GLY A 49 -15.76 -2.71 -14.02
N ASP A 50 -15.25 -1.49 -14.12
CA ASP A 50 -13.90 -1.22 -14.62
C ASP A 50 -12.92 -0.98 -13.47
N VAL A 51 -11.72 -1.56 -13.55
CA VAL A 51 -10.71 -1.36 -12.51
C VAL A 51 -10.32 0.11 -12.44
N ALA A 52 -10.30 0.66 -11.23
CA ALA A 52 -10.03 2.07 -11.01
C ALA A 52 -8.84 2.31 -10.11
N GLY A 53 -8.50 1.37 -9.24
CA GLY A 53 -7.41 1.55 -8.29
C GLY A 53 -6.99 0.25 -7.62
N CYS A 54 -5.92 0.32 -6.85
CA CYS A 54 -5.37 -0.84 -6.15
C CYS A 54 -4.56 -0.46 -4.91
N ALA A 55 -4.25 -1.49 -4.13
CA ALA A 55 -3.26 -1.47 -3.06
C ALA A 55 -2.75 -2.90 -2.87
N ARG A 56 -1.61 -3.06 -2.18
CA ARG A 56 -1.18 -4.36 -1.69
C ARG A 56 -0.84 -4.27 -0.20
N VAL A 57 -1.09 -5.33 0.53
CA VAL A 57 -0.64 -5.49 1.92
C VAL A 57 0.03 -6.84 2.08
N PHE A 58 1.10 -6.89 2.84
CA PHE A 58 1.87 -8.11 3.03
C PHE A 58 2.55 -8.11 4.40
N PRO A 59 2.89 -9.31 4.95
CA PRO A 59 3.62 -9.38 6.21
C PRO A 59 4.99 -8.70 6.11
N GLU A 60 5.36 -7.96 7.14
CA GLU A 60 6.63 -7.22 7.20
C GLU A 60 7.86 -8.09 6.91
N GLU A 61 7.80 -9.36 7.28
CA GLU A 61 8.91 -10.31 7.08
C GLU A 61 9.34 -10.41 5.62
N LEU A 62 8.44 -10.19 4.68
CA LEU A 62 8.77 -10.22 3.25
C LEU A 62 9.72 -9.10 2.82
N GLU A 63 9.83 -8.02 3.59
CA GLU A 63 10.81 -6.96 3.31
C GLU A 63 12.26 -7.48 3.37
N HIS A 64 12.49 -8.57 4.10
CA HIS A 64 13.82 -9.12 4.34
C HIS A 64 14.05 -10.47 3.67
N THR A 65 13.01 -11.15 3.24
CA THR A 65 13.10 -12.50 2.67
C THR A 65 12.83 -12.55 1.16
N ALA A 66 12.12 -11.57 0.61
CA ALA A 66 11.83 -11.48 -0.80
C ALA A 66 12.86 -10.58 -1.51
N ASP A 67 13.06 -10.84 -2.79
CA ASP A 67 13.90 -9.97 -3.64
C ASP A 67 13.09 -8.71 -4.00
N THR A 68 13.46 -7.61 -3.38
CA THR A 68 12.81 -6.32 -3.57
C THR A 68 13.81 -5.19 -3.33
N GLU A 69 13.64 -4.10 -4.08
CA GLU A 69 14.37 -2.85 -3.86
C GLU A 69 13.61 -1.87 -2.95
N ALA A 70 12.41 -2.26 -2.52
CA ALA A 70 11.60 -1.41 -1.64
C ALA A 70 12.31 -1.21 -0.30
N PRO A 71 12.35 0.03 0.23
CA PRO A 71 12.95 0.28 1.55
C PRO A 71 12.24 -0.51 2.65
N ALA A 72 13.02 -0.99 3.62
CA ALA A 72 12.49 -1.70 4.76
C ALA A 72 11.92 -0.72 5.79
N SER A 73 10.82 -1.11 6.44
CA SER A 73 10.16 -0.29 7.46
C SER A 73 11.02 -0.13 8.71
N PRO A 74 11.02 1.06 9.32
CA PRO A 74 11.76 1.29 10.57
C PRO A 74 10.97 0.77 11.77
N ALA A 75 11.69 0.52 12.86
CA ALA A 75 11.07 0.29 14.16
C ALA A 75 10.42 1.60 14.65
N CYS A 76 9.37 1.48 15.45
CA CYS A 76 8.69 2.63 16.03
C CYS A 76 8.01 2.26 17.35
N ASP A 77 7.50 3.27 18.07
CA ASP A 77 6.85 3.06 19.36
C ASP A 77 5.60 2.17 19.26
N PHE A 78 4.97 2.12 18.09
CA PHE A 78 3.80 1.28 17.88
C PHE A 78 4.12 -0.21 17.82
N ASP A 79 5.40 -0.59 17.73
CA ASP A 79 5.80 -1.99 17.75
C ASP A 79 5.60 -2.65 19.12
N GLU A 80 5.49 -1.86 20.17
CA GLU A 80 5.31 -2.41 21.52
C GLU A 80 4.04 -3.26 21.62
N GLY A 81 4.21 -4.49 22.06
CA GLY A 81 3.10 -5.43 22.21
C GLY A 81 2.65 -6.10 20.91
N ILE A 82 3.31 -5.82 19.79
CA ILE A 82 3.00 -6.46 18.52
C ILE A 82 3.89 -7.69 18.33
N GLY A 83 3.29 -8.83 18.08
CA GLY A 83 4.00 -10.10 17.91
C GLY A 83 4.50 -10.30 16.49
N ALA A 84 5.31 -11.37 16.31
CA ALA A 84 5.78 -11.77 14.99
C ALA A 84 4.60 -12.09 14.08
N GLY A 85 4.66 -11.61 12.82
CA GLY A 85 3.61 -11.86 11.85
C GLY A 85 2.39 -10.95 12.00
N GLU A 86 2.40 -10.03 12.97
CA GLU A 86 1.25 -9.15 13.23
C GLU A 86 1.44 -7.73 12.65
N THR A 87 2.59 -7.45 12.04
CA THR A 87 2.82 -6.19 11.33
C THR A 87 2.75 -6.45 9.84
N TYR A 88 1.90 -5.70 9.16
CA TYR A 88 1.77 -5.73 7.70
C TYR A 88 2.24 -4.41 7.10
N ILE A 89 2.70 -4.48 5.87
CA ILE A 89 3.11 -3.31 5.09
C ILE A 89 2.07 -3.07 4.01
N MET A 90 1.57 -1.84 3.92
CA MET A 90 0.72 -1.40 2.81
C MET A 90 1.55 -0.62 1.83
N GLY A 91 1.35 -0.88 0.56
CA GLY A 91 2.02 -0.15 -0.51
C GLY A 91 1.26 -0.22 -1.82
N ARG A 92 1.86 0.38 -2.85
CA ARG A 92 1.32 0.37 -4.20
C ARG A 92 -0.13 0.86 -4.25
N VAL A 93 -0.46 1.86 -3.42
CA VAL A 93 -1.78 2.50 -3.43
C VAL A 93 -1.84 3.43 -4.63
N ALA A 94 -2.77 3.18 -5.53
CA ALA A 94 -2.89 3.97 -6.75
C ALA A 94 -4.33 4.01 -7.23
N VAL A 95 -4.70 5.14 -7.85
CA VAL A 95 -5.99 5.31 -8.53
C VAL A 95 -5.70 5.84 -9.93
N LEU A 96 -6.31 5.22 -10.95
CA LEU A 96 -6.16 5.66 -12.33
C LEU A 96 -6.60 7.12 -12.49
N PRO A 97 -5.91 7.91 -13.32
CA PRO A 97 -6.22 9.34 -13.47
C PRO A 97 -7.69 9.66 -13.74
N ALA A 98 -8.35 8.86 -14.57
CA ALA A 98 -9.76 9.08 -14.92
C ALA A 98 -10.72 8.92 -13.74
N TYR A 99 -10.29 8.28 -12.66
CA TYR A 99 -11.14 7.97 -11.50
C TYR A 99 -10.77 8.77 -10.25
N ARG A 100 -9.82 9.70 -10.37
CA ARG A 100 -9.37 10.53 -9.22
C ARG A 100 -10.43 11.54 -8.79
N ARG A 101 -10.27 12.07 -7.57
CA ARG A 101 -11.16 13.07 -6.96
C ARG A 101 -12.57 12.54 -6.70
N ARG A 102 -12.70 11.24 -6.46
CA ARG A 102 -13.97 10.57 -6.14
C ARG A 102 -13.92 9.83 -4.81
N GLY A 103 -12.86 10.04 -4.01
CA GLY A 103 -12.68 9.38 -2.72
C GLY A 103 -12.27 7.91 -2.80
N LEU A 104 -11.84 7.42 -3.97
CA LEU A 104 -11.52 6.01 -4.16
C LEU A 104 -10.25 5.59 -3.43
N ALA A 105 -9.25 6.48 -3.35
CA ALA A 105 -8.01 6.17 -2.62
C ALA A 105 -8.31 5.86 -1.15
N SER A 106 -9.16 6.67 -0.50
CA SER A 106 -9.58 6.42 0.88
C SER A 106 -10.29 5.07 1.03
N LYS A 107 -11.10 4.70 0.04
CA LYS A 107 -11.83 3.43 0.07
C LYS A 107 -10.90 2.24 -0.10
N VAL A 108 -9.92 2.32 -1.00
CA VAL A 108 -8.98 1.22 -1.21
C VAL A 108 -8.03 1.08 -0.01
N VAL A 109 -7.63 2.18 0.62
CA VAL A 109 -6.83 2.14 1.86
C VAL A 109 -7.63 1.46 2.98
N ALA A 110 -8.89 1.84 3.18
CA ALA A 110 -9.74 1.20 4.19
C ALA A 110 -9.93 -0.29 3.92
N ALA A 111 -10.09 -0.67 2.66
CA ALA A 111 -10.21 -2.08 2.27
C ALA A 111 -8.92 -2.85 2.52
N ALA A 112 -7.77 -2.24 2.27
CA ALA A 112 -6.47 -2.85 2.54
C ALA A 112 -6.24 -3.02 4.05
N ASP A 113 -6.64 -2.04 4.87
CA ASP A 113 -6.61 -2.16 6.33
C ASP A 113 -7.45 -3.36 6.78
N GLU A 114 -8.65 -3.50 6.23
CA GLU A 114 -9.56 -4.59 6.58
C GLU A 114 -9.01 -5.95 6.15
N ALA A 115 -8.44 -6.03 4.95
CA ALA A 115 -7.83 -7.27 4.47
C ALA A 115 -6.65 -7.70 5.36
N ALA A 116 -5.83 -6.75 5.78
CA ALA A 116 -4.72 -7.02 6.69
C ALA A 116 -5.22 -7.46 8.06
N ARG A 117 -6.25 -6.78 8.60
CA ARG A 117 -6.87 -7.15 9.88
C ARG A 117 -7.39 -8.58 9.83
N ASP A 118 -8.09 -8.94 8.77
CA ASP A 118 -8.63 -10.29 8.59
C ASP A 118 -7.53 -11.34 8.49
N ALA A 119 -6.35 -10.97 8.01
CA ALA A 119 -5.18 -11.85 7.95
C ALA A 119 -4.40 -11.94 9.26
N GLY A 120 -4.81 -11.19 10.30
CA GLY A 120 -4.19 -11.21 11.62
C GLY A 120 -3.30 -10.02 11.94
N ALA A 121 -3.26 -9.01 11.10
CA ALA A 121 -2.47 -7.82 11.36
C ALA A 121 -3.03 -7.02 12.54
N ARG A 122 -2.13 -6.47 13.36
CA ARG A 122 -2.44 -5.57 14.45
C ARG A 122 -1.79 -4.21 14.27
N LEU A 123 -0.86 -4.11 13.33
CA LEU A 123 -0.15 -2.88 13.01
C LEU A 123 0.09 -2.86 11.51
N ILE A 124 -0.14 -1.71 10.90
CA ILE A 124 0.23 -1.47 9.50
C ILE A 124 1.22 -0.32 9.44
N LYS A 125 2.28 -0.50 8.64
CA LYS A 125 3.22 0.55 8.27
C LYS A 125 3.14 0.77 6.77
N LEU A 126 3.42 2.00 6.33
CA LEU A 126 3.48 2.32 4.91
C LEU A 126 4.48 3.45 4.66
N HIS A 127 5.05 3.46 3.47
CA HIS A 127 6.01 4.47 3.02
C HIS A 127 5.28 5.39 2.05
N ALA A 128 4.74 6.49 2.57
CA ALA A 128 3.88 7.41 1.83
C ALA A 128 4.71 8.42 1.03
N GLN A 129 4.36 8.61 -0.24
CA GLN A 129 4.86 9.78 -0.97
C GLN A 129 4.40 11.03 -0.22
N GLU A 130 5.28 12.03 -0.13
CA GLU A 130 5.05 13.19 0.73
C GLU A 130 3.71 13.89 0.47
N TYR A 131 3.35 14.04 -0.80
CA TYR A 131 2.14 14.78 -1.16
C TYR A 131 0.83 14.05 -0.78
N VAL A 132 0.87 12.76 -0.46
CA VAL A 132 -0.31 11.99 -0.03
C VAL A 132 -0.35 11.71 1.47
N ILE A 133 0.61 12.21 2.23
CA ILE A 133 0.59 12.08 3.71
C ILE A 133 -0.78 12.50 4.30
N PRO A 134 -1.40 13.62 3.87
CA PRO A 134 -2.70 14.00 4.42
C PRO A 134 -3.80 12.96 4.22
N LEU A 135 -3.76 12.22 3.11
CA LEU A 135 -4.72 11.14 2.87
C LEU A 135 -4.62 10.06 3.95
N TYR A 136 -3.38 9.63 4.23
CA TYR A 136 -3.14 8.59 5.22
C TYR A 136 -3.40 9.08 6.63
N ALA A 137 -3.07 10.35 6.92
CA ALA A 137 -3.38 10.95 8.23
C ALA A 137 -4.88 10.93 8.49
N ARG A 138 -5.71 11.23 7.50
CA ARG A 138 -7.17 11.15 7.63
C ARG A 138 -7.66 9.71 7.82
N ALA A 139 -6.90 8.72 7.33
CA ALA A 139 -7.22 7.32 7.54
C ALA A 139 -6.74 6.78 8.89
N GLY A 140 -6.14 7.62 9.73
CA GLY A 140 -5.70 7.25 11.07
C GLY A 140 -4.22 6.89 11.18
N TYR A 141 -3.44 7.10 10.12
CA TYR A 141 -2.00 6.84 10.14
C TYR A 141 -1.24 8.03 10.74
N ILE A 142 -0.16 7.72 11.45
CA ILE A 142 0.70 8.72 12.11
C ILE A 142 2.11 8.59 11.53
N GLN A 143 2.73 9.71 11.21
CA GLN A 143 4.10 9.74 10.71
C GLN A 143 5.06 9.29 11.81
N ILE A 144 5.94 8.33 11.51
CA ILE A 144 6.86 7.71 12.48
C ILE A 144 8.33 7.98 12.19
N ALA A 145 8.65 8.64 11.08
CA ALA A 145 10.01 8.99 10.70
C ALA A 145 10.00 10.26 9.86
N ALA A 146 11.15 10.93 9.78
CA ALA A 146 11.30 12.11 8.93
C ALA A 146 11.21 11.73 7.45
N VAL A 147 10.90 12.71 6.61
CA VAL A 147 10.90 12.52 5.15
C VAL A 147 12.27 12.03 4.71
N ASP A 148 12.27 10.99 3.88
CA ASP A 148 13.48 10.41 3.27
C ASP A 148 13.33 10.35 1.75
N TYR A 149 14.43 10.00 1.08
CA TYR A 149 14.50 9.92 -0.38
C TYR A 149 14.99 8.54 -0.82
N GLU A 150 14.72 7.51 -0.04
CA GLU A 150 15.22 6.15 -0.26
C GLU A 150 14.51 5.42 -1.40
N ASP A 151 13.28 5.82 -1.74
CA ASP A 151 12.52 5.18 -2.81
C ASP A 151 12.63 6.01 -4.08
N GLU A 152 13.54 5.59 -4.97
CA GLU A 152 13.82 6.21 -6.27
C GLU A 152 14.11 7.72 -6.18
N GLY A 153 14.68 8.17 -5.06
CA GLY A 153 15.03 9.57 -4.88
C GLY A 153 13.87 10.52 -4.69
N GLN A 154 12.64 9.99 -4.53
CA GLN A 154 11.45 10.80 -4.31
C GLN A 154 11.15 10.95 -2.82
N PRO A 155 10.58 12.10 -2.38
CA PRO A 155 10.29 12.31 -0.96
C PRO A 155 9.15 11.42 -0.47
N HIS A 156 9.43 10.64 0.56
CA HIS A 156 8.48 9.74 1.23
C HIS A 156 8.63 9.86 2.74
N ALA A 157 7.61 9.47 3.47
CA ALA A 157 7.70 9.31 4.92
C ALA A 157 7.00 8.04 5.37
N TRP A 158 7.60 7.36 6.33
CA TRP A 158 6.97 6.20 6.95
C TRP A 158 5.86 6.64 7.89
N MET A 159 4.75 5.93 7.83
CA MET A 159 3.58 6.13 8.68
C MET A 159 3.12 4.79 9.24
N ALA A 160 2.40 4.81 10.36
CA ALA A 160 1.90 3.60 10.99
C ALA A 160 0.52 3.82 11.60
N ARG A 161 -0.24 2.73 11.69
CA ARG A 161 -1.56 2.70 12.32
C ARG A 161 -1.75 1.37 13.05
N ARG A 162 -2.14 1.43 14.33
CA ARG A 162 -2.63 0.24 15.04
C ARG A 162 -4.05 -0.05 14.61
N LEU A 163 -4.33 -1.31 14.36
CA LEU A 163 -5.65 -1.80 13.95
C LEU A 163 -6.50 -2.19 15.15
#